data_bf2a4f1bcadc3e34e42c9098f16b8db4
#
_entry.id   bf2a4f1bcadc3e34e42c9098f16b8db4
#
_cell.length_a   1.000
_cell.length_b   1.000
_cell.length_c   1.000
_cell.angle_alpha   90.00
_cell.angle_beta   90.00
_cell.angle_gamma   90.00
#
_symmetry.space_group_name_H-M   'P 1'
#
loop_
_entity.id
_entity.type
_entity.pdbx_description
1 polymer ?
#
loop_
_entity_poly.entity_id
_entity_poly.type
_entity_poly.pdbx_seq_one_letter_code
_entity_poly.pdbx_strand_id
1 'polypeptide(L)'
;MEQEQNIQQQAQKQEGNRPQSAPIEQLKVKINELAKFGGFDLIESTIEGAANLSPDRKARRNIFLAEEQKKKEREKLAKVLSFWGDVLENNSQLSDMVDQCEKVVAESQSVLDNNLAKAVEKTRDLERSYRNVAHFFKNSESDKIKNVSFVNCELDQLKDLDNTRFIDNISEELKQNFDRLDLRNNYSIMVLPGYLGSNKVVEKWAKIAHENKVMLLTDFEHLDASDDVMEMFELANLTSGDKFKSNVMMTCNWLVGRGRFDELNEEEDLYVPPSGALAGKVYKTLMSQVTAGKKFGSLNEVDGVKFDLKKSEIANIEKMGLVPMVNEYGKVMAFSAKTLFNGDNLGLQTYSVVRVFDYVTKVIMDFLNRRAFENFNANTRKDLMSQIVKFLDGITGPDKLIEDFTIRRFEQDPVQKDKIHLDIHMKPYFPAKNFMIKMEGQKGDDGTDWDTSYNQQ
;
A
#
# COMPACT_ATOMS: atom_id res chain seq x y z
N MET A 1 -27.84 -1.66 -28.23
CA MET A 1 -28.32 -0.69 -29.26
C MET A 1 -28.95 0.56 -28.66
N GLU A 2 -29.93 0.48 -27.72
CA GLU A 2 -30.50 1.69 -27.08
C GLU A 2 -29.54 2.43 -26.14
N GLN A 3 -28.64 1.75 -25.44
CA GLN A 3 -27.62 2.38 -24.60
C GLN A 3 -26.52 3.08 -25.39
N GLU A 4 -26.12 2.56 -26.55
CA GLU A 4 -25.13 3.17 -27.43
C GLU A 4 -25.68 4.42 -28.13
N GLN A 5 -26.96 4.42 -28.46
CA GLN A 5 -27.63 5.62 -29.02
C GLN A 5 -27.78 6.75 -28.00
N ASN A 6 -27.97 6.43 -26.69
CA ASN A 6 -28.03 7.43 -25.63
C ASN A 6 -26.67 8.05 -25.34
N ILE A 7 -25.58 7.27 -25.41
CA ILE A 7 -24.21 7.77 -25.23
C ILE A 7 -23.81 8.68 -26.40
N GLN A 8 -24.17 8.33 -27.63
CA GLN A 8 -23.93 9.17 -28.81
C GLN A 8 -24.76 10.47 -28.78
N GLN A 9 -26.00 10.44 -28.30
CA GLN A 9 -26.80 11.67 -28.15
C GLN A 9 -26.33 12.58 -27.02
N GLN A 10 -25.79 12.04 -25.95
CA GLN A 10 -25.15 12.84 -24.89
C GLN A 10 -23.79 13.41 -25.32
N ALA A 11 -23.01 12.70 -26.12
CA ALA A 11 -21.78 13.22 -26.70
C ALA A 11 -22.04 14.35 -27.70
N GLN A 12 -23.08 14.24 -28.54
CA GLN A 12 -23.47 15.31 -29.48
C GLN A 12 -24.05 16.54 -28.79
N LYS A 13 -24.71 16.40 -27.61
CA LYS A 13 -25.16 17.56 -26.83
C LYS A 13 -24.02 18.29 -26.11
N GLN A 14 -22.91 17.59 -25.79
CA GLN A 14 -21.73 18.27 -25.24
C GLN A 14 -20.84 18.94 -26.28
N GLU A 15 -20.89 18.52 -27.55
CA GLU A 15 -20.22 19.23 -28.65
C GLU A 15 -20.88 20.58 -29.03
N GLY A 16 -22.15 20.74 -28.76
CA GLY A 16 -22.89 22.01 -29.05
C GLY A 16 -22.51 23.20 -28.18
N ASN A 17 -21.73 23.03 -27.11
CA ASN A 17 -21.34 24.09 -26.18
C ASN A 17 -19.83 24.35 -26.12
N ARG A 18 -19.05 23.91 -27.11
CA ARG A 18 -17.69 24.40 -27.28
C ARG A 18 -17.76 25.86 -27.78
N PRO A 19 -17.16 26.83 -27.06
CA PRO A 19 -17.10 28.18 -27.57
C PRO A 19 -16.35 28.16 -28.91
N GLN A 20 -17.02 28.57 -29.97
CA GLN A 20 -16.38 28.67 -31.28
C GLN A 20 -15.16 29.57 -31.16
N SER A 21 -14.05 29.12 -31.72
CA SER A 21 -12.82 29.90 -31.75
C SER A 21 -13.11 31.25 -32.41
N ALA A 22 -12.90 32.34 -31.68
CA ALA A 22 -13.08 33.66 -32.24
C ALA A 22 -12.14 33.85 -33.43
N PRO A 23 -12.64 34.18 -34.62
CA PRO A 23 -11.77 34.45 -35.77
C PRO A 23 -10.77 35.56 -35.45
N ILE A 24 -9.60 35.53 -36.09
CA ILE A 24 -8.53 36.55 -35.94
C ILE A 24 -9.11 37.97 -36.17
N GLU A 25 -10.12 38.09 -37.03
CA GLU A 25 -10.83 39.36 -37.29
C GLU A 25 -11.58 39.88 -36.07
N GLN A 26 -12.24 39.03 -35.29
CA GLN A 26 -12.90 39.44 -34.03
C GLN A 26 -11.88 39.88 -32.98
N LEU A 27 -10.73 39.24 -32.91
CA LEU A 27 -9.64 39.69 -32.04
C LEU A 27 -9.16 41.10 -32.42
N LYS A 28 -9.00 41.40 -33.71
CA LYS A 28 -8.60 42.73 -34.19
C LYS A 28 -9.65 43.78 -33.86
N VAL A 29 -10.95 43.46 -33.99
CA VAL A 29 -12.05 44.39 -33.65
C VAL A 29 -12.00 44.72 -32.15
N LYS A 30 -11.90 43.71 -31.27
CA LYS A 30 -11.80 43.91 -29.82
C LYS A 30 -10.56 44.70 -29.40
N ILE A 31 -9.42 44.50 -30.06
CA ILE A 31 -8.20 45.31 -29.83
C ILE A 31 -8.44 46.78 -30.22
N ASN A 32 -9.12 47.01 -31.34
CA ASN A 32 -9.42 48.37 -31.78
C ASN A 32 -10.48 49.07 -30.90
N GLU A 33 -11.44 48.33 -30.35
CA GLU A 33 -12.41 48.86 -29.37
C GLU A 33 -11.69 49.33 -28.10
N LEU A 34 -10.68 48.63 -27.65
CA LEU A 34 -9.86 49.02 -26.49
C LEU A 34 -8.89 50.18 -26.76
N ALA A 35 -8.66 50.55 -28.01
CA ALA A 35 -7.76 51.65 -28.37
C ALA A 35 -8.12 52.98 -27.71
N LYS A 36 -9.41 53.24 -27.48
CA LYS A 36 -9.91 54.43 -26.77
C LYS A 36 -9.50 54.51 -25.30
N PHE A 37 -9.12 53.36 -24.69
CA PHE A 37 -8.67 53.25 -23.30
C PHE A 37 -7.14 53.06 -23.17
N GLY A 38 -6.33 53.39 -24.18
CA GLY A 38 -4.91 53.12 -24.21
C GLY A 38 -4.53 51.76 -24.83
N GLY A 39 -5.55 50.93 -25.15
CA GLY A 39 -5.47 49.77 -26.04
C GLY A 39 -4.38 48.78 -25.71
N PHE A 40 -3.77 48.32 -26.79
CA PHE A 40 -2.75 47.26 -26.75
C PHE A 40 -1.43 47.72 -26.06
N ASP A 41 -1.13 48.99 -26.07
CA ASP A 41 0.08 49.53 -25.46
C ASP A 41 0.04 49.43 -23.93
N LEU A 42 -1.13 49.59 -23.31
CA LEU A 42 -1.30 49.39 -21.87
C LEU A 42 -1.09 47.94 -21.47
N ILE A 43 -1.64 47.02 -22.27
CA ILE A 43 -1.50 45.56 -22.02
C ILE A 43 -0.06 45.11 -22.27
N GLU A 44 0.59 45.59 -23.32
CA GLU A 44 2.01 45.29 -23.57
C GLU A 44 2.92 45.84 -22.45
N SER A 45 2.62 47.01 -21.88
CA SER A 45 3.42 47.58 -20.77
C SER A 45 3.26 46.79 -19.46
N THR A 46 2.09 46.14 -19.25
CA THR A 46 1.80 45.37 -18.03
C THR A 46 2.46 43.96 -18.08
N ILE A 47 2.57 43.37 -19.26
CA ILE A 47 3.08 42.00 -19.41
C ILE A 47 4.61 41.92 -19.45
N GLU A 48 5.32 42.92 -19.95
CA GLU A 48 6.79 42.87 -20.09
C GLU A 48 7.55 44.13 -19.64
N GLY A 49 6.95 45.05 -18.90
CA GLY A 49 7.65 46.17 -18.26
C GLY A 49 8.51 46.99 -19.22
N ALA A 50 8.05 47.32 -20.41
CA ALA A 50 8.85 48.19 -21.21
C ALA A 50 8.18 48.81 -22.45
N ALA A 51 8.14 50.08 -22.43
CA ALA A 51 8.06 50.96 -23.55
C ALA A 51 9.17 50.69 -24.57
N ASN A 52 8.99 49.76 -25.50
CA ASN A 52 9.79 49.80 -26.73
C ASN A 52 9.19 48.94 -27.85
N LEU A 53 8.73 49.61 -28.84
CA LEU A 53 8.38 49.14 -30.17
C LEU A 53 9.59 48.67 -30.97
N SER A 54 10.39 47.72 -30.43
CA SER A 54 11.52 47.16 -31.17
C SER A 54 11.02 46.33 -32.37
N PRO A 55 11.77 46.29 -33.47
CA PRO A 55 11.45 45.47 -34.63
C PRO A 55 11.17 43.97 -34.26
N ASP A 56 11.85 43.47 -33.25
CA ASP A 56 11.72 42.12 -32.76
C ASP A 56 10.36 41.86 -32.08
N ARG A 57 9.76 42.87 -31.43
CA ARG A 57 8.41 42.79 -30.88
C ARG A 57 7.36 42.77 -31.96
N LYS A 58 7.54 43.57 -33.02
CA LYS A 58 6.62 43.55 -34.19
C LYS A 58 6.64 42.19 -34.87
N ALA A 59 7.83 41.57 -35.01
CA ALA A 59 8.01 40.28 -35.59
C ALA A 59 7.33 39.19 -34.71
N ARG A 60 7.57 39.18 -33.39
CA ARG A 60 6.92 38.25 -32.44
C ARG A 60 5.40 38.37 -32.43
N ARG A 61 4.88 39.63 -32.48
CA ARG A 61 3.45 39.87 -32.57
C ARG A 61 2.85 39.33 -33.86
N ASN A 62 3.51 39.51 -34.98
CA ASN A 62 3.05 38.96 -36.25
C ASN A 62 3.05 37.43 -36.26
N ILE A 63 4.08 36.81 -35.69
CA ILE A 63 4.17 35.36 -35.47
C ILE A 63 2.99 34.89 -34.60
N PHE A 64 2.80 35.53 -33.44
CA PHE A 64 1.68 35.21 -32.55
C PHE A 64 0.31 35.30 -33.24
N LEU A 65 0.09 36.30 -34.10
CA LEU A 65 -1.16 36.50 -34.81
C LEU A 65 -1.35 35.57 -36.01
N ALA A 66 -0.28 35.05 -36.59
CA ALA A 66 -0.34 34.25 -37.81
C ALA A 66 -0.18 32.74 -37.60
N GLU A 67 0.57 32.30 -36.57
CA GLU A 67 0.83 30.87 -36.37
C GLU A 67 -0.37 30.11 -35.85
N GLU A 68 -0.65 28.97 -36.50
CA GLU A 68 -1.74 28.07 -36.11
C GLU A 68 -1.52 27.45 -34.71
N GLN A 69 -0.27 27.19 -34.34
CA GLN A 69 0.08 26.66 -33.02
C GLN A 69 -0.33 27.61 -31.87
N LYS A 70 -0.41 28.92 -32.12
CA LYS A 70 -0.79 29.96 -31.17
C LYS A 70 -2.31 30.22 -31.09
N LYS A 71 -3.11 29.43 -31.79
CA LYS A 71 -4.57 29.61 -31.86
C LYS A 71 -5.23 29.60 -30.48
N LYS A 72 -4.87 28.63 -29.61
CA LYS A 72 -5.42 28.53 -28.24
C LYS A 72 -5.05 29.73 -27.36
N GLU A 73 -3.83 30.25 -27.50
CA GLU A 73 -3.38 31.42 -26.79
C GLU A 73 -4.11 32.67 -27.25
N ARG A 74 -4.33 32.82 -28.56
CA ARG A 74 -5.16 33.91 -29.14
C ARG A 74 -6.61 33.87 -28.63
N GLU A 75 -7.20 32.67 -28.56
CA GLU A 75 -8.57 32.51 -28.01
C GLU A 75 -8.66 32.91 -26.54
N LYS A 76 -7.64 32.57 -25.74
CA LYS A 76 -7.56 33.04 -24.35
C LYS A 76 -7.42 34.55 -24.26
N LEU A 77 -6.53 35.12 -25.05
CA LEU A 77 -6.33 36.59 -25.10
C LEU A 77 -7.60 37.30 -25.53
N ALA A 78 -8.30 36.79 -26.55
CA ALA A 78 -9.56 37.36 -27.01
C ALA A 78 -10.64 37.42 -25.90
N LYS A 79 -10.75 36.34 -25.09
CA LYS A 79 -11.65 36.32 -23.93
C LYS A 79 -11.30 37.35 -22.88
N VAL A 80 -10.00 37.44 -22.55
CA VAL A 80 -9.52 38.45 -21.59
C VAL A 80 -9.74 39.86 -22.07
N LEU A 81 -9.46 40.19 -23.35
CA LEU A 81 -9.70 41.48 -23.94
C LEU A 81 -11.20 41.83 -24.00
N SER A 82 -12.05 40.84 -24.30
CA SER A 82 -13.50 41.04 -24.26
C SER A 82 -13.99 41.40 -22.87
N PHE A 83 -13.53 40.65 -21.88
CA PHE A 83 -13.87 40.93 -20.47
C PHE A 83 -13.41 42.32 -20.03
N TRP A 84 -12.18 42.71 -20.33
CA TRP A 84 -11.70 44.06 -20.03
C TRP A 84 -12.47 45.17 -20.79
N GLY A 85 -12.83 44.92 -22.05
CA GLY A 85 -13.73 45.82 -22.80
C GLY A 85 -15.05 45.99 -22.09
N ASP A 86 -15.68 44.91 -21.68
CA ASP A 86 -16.97 44.94 -20.98
C ASP A 86 -16.89 45.66 -19.62
N VAL A 87 -15.80 45.43 -18.84
CA VAL A 87 -15.56 46.12 -17.57
C VAL A 87 -15.40 47.63 -17.76
N LEU A 88 -14.60 48.04 -18.75
CA LEU A 88 -14.30 49.46 -19.00
C LEU A 88 -15.47 50.23 -19.66
N GLU A 89 -16.30 49.56 -20.43
CA GLU A 89 -17.44 50.19 -21.11
C GLU A 89 -18.71 50.32 -20.26
N ASN A 90 -18.95 49.33 -19.39
CA ASN A 90 -20.20 49.24 -18.63
C ASN A 90 -20.12 49.88 -17.24
N ASN A 91 -18.95 50.20 -16.72
CA ASN A 91 -18.78 50.80 -15.40
C ASN A 91 -18.22 52.21 -15.47
N SER A 92 -18.85 53.11 -14.76
CA SER A 92 -18.44 54.52 -14.71
C SER A 92 -17.59 54.87 -13.50
N GLN A 93 -17.61 54.03 -12.46
CA GLN A 93 -16.84 54.20 -11.23
C GLN A 93 -15.83 53.06 -11.05
N LEU A 94 -14.69 53.36 -10.43
CA LEU A 94 -13.63 52.41 -10.16
C LEU A 94 -14.09 51.29 -9.22
N SER A 95 -14.94 51.60 -8.23
CA SER A 95 -15.53 50.62 -7.31
C SER A 95 -16.28 49.54 -8.05
N ASP A 96 -17.14 49.92 -8.99
CA ASP A 96 -17.99 48.99 -9.75
C ASP A 96 -17.13 48.08 -10.66
N MET A 97 -16.01 48.62 -11.19
CA MET A 97 -15.05 47.82 -11.95
C MET A 97 -14.35 46.77 -11.09
N VAL A 98 -13.96 47.15 -9.87
CA VAL A 98 -13.33 46.22 -8.89
C VAL A 98 -14.31 45.15 -8.51
N ASP A 99 -15.54 45.52 -8.12
CA ASP A 99 -16.58 44.55 -7.71
C ASP A 99 -16.91 43.55 -8.84
N GLN A 100 -16.97 44.01 -10.09
CA GLN A 100 -17.16 43.11 -11.23
C GLN A 100 -15.98 42.14 -11.43
N CYS A 101 -14.75 42.60 -11.27
CA CYS A 101 -13.59 41.76 -11.38
C CYS A 101 -13.57 40.73 -10.24
N GLU A 102 -13.80 41.13 -8.99
CA GLU A 102 -13.87 40.25 -7.84
C GLU A 102 -14.94 39.17 -7.99
N LYS A 103 -16.12 39.57 -8.51
CA LYS A 103 -17.20 38.61 -8.79
C LYS A 103 -16.77 37.54 -9.80
N VAL A 104 -16.16 37.95 -10.92
CA VAL A 104 -15.70 36.99 -11.95
C VAL A 104 -14.58 36.08 -11.41
N VAL A 105 -13.67 36.63 -10.57
CA VAL A 105 -12.64 35.85 -9.90
C VAL A 105 -13.26 34.82 -8.96
N ALA A 106 -14.22 35.24 -8.13
CA ALA A 106 -14.92 34.34 -7.20
C ALA A 106 -15.70 33.22 -7.94
N GLU A 107 -16.39 33.56 -9.01
CA GLU A 107 -17.09 32.58 -9.86
C GLU A 107 -16.10 31.58 -10.50
N SER A 108 -14.98 32.08 -11.01
CA SER A 108 -13.94 31.26 -11.61
C SER A 108 -13.26 30.32 -10.58
N GLN A 109 -13.01 30.86 -9.38
CA GLN A 109 -12.45 30.07 -8.27
C GLN A 109 -13.43 28.96 -7.86
N SER A 110 -14.71 29.29 -7.70
CA SER A 110 -15.75 28.30 -7.37
C SER A 110 -15.83 27.16 -8.41
N VAL A 111 -15.74 27.49 -9.70
CA VAL A 111 -15.69 26.47 -10.77
C VAL A 111 -14.44 25.61 -10.66
N LEU A 112 -13.29 26.20 -10.37
CA LEU A 112 -12.03 25.47 -10.19
C LEU A 112 -12.13 24.52 -9.01
N ASP A 113 -12.58 25.01 -7.86
CA ASP A 113 -12.70 24.22 -6.62
C ASP A 113 -13.67 23.05 -6.80
N ASN A 114 -14.83 23.29 -7.43
CA ASN A 114 -15.78 22.24 -7.77
C ASN A 114 -15.17 21.16 -8.71
N ASN A 115 -14.36 21.58 -9.68
CA ASN A 115 -13.72 20.65 -10.60
C ASN A 115 -12.61 19.86 -9.90
N LEU A 116 -11.84 20.50 -9.02
CA LEU A 116 -10.82 19.82 -8.19
C LEU A 116 -11.47 18.83 -7.23
N ALA A 117 -12.54 19.22 -6.53
CA ALA A 117 -13.28 18.33 -5.63
C ALA A 117 -13.77 17.07 -6.37
N LYS A 118 -14.39 17.25 -7.55
CA LYS A 118 -14.81 16.12 -8.39
C LYS A 118 -13.65 15.27 -8.87
N ALA A 119 -12.52 15.88 -9.23
CA ALA A 119 -11.34 15.13 -9.64
C ALA A 119 -10.80 14.28 -8.48
N VAL A 120 -10.68 14.86 -7.29
CA VAL A 120 -10.24 14.15 -6.07
C VAL A 120 -11.19 12.99 -5.75
N GLU A 121 -12.51 13.25 -5.74
CA GLU A 121 -13.53 12.21 -5.52
C GLU A 121 -13.38 11.04 -6.51
N LYS A 122 -13.29 11.34 -7.81
CA LYS A 122 -13.21 10.31 -8.86
C LYS A 122 -11.87 9.56 -8.92
N THR A 123 -10.82 10.14 -8.38
CA THR A 123 -9.47 9.51 -8.36
C THR A 123 -9.11 8.92 -7.00
N ARG A 124 -9.98 9.02 -5.99
CA ARG A 124 -9.71 8.60 -4.61
C ARG A 124 -9.27 7.14 -4.50
N ASP A 125 -9.95 6.23 -5.19
CA ASP A 125 -9.61 4.79 -5.16
C ASP A 125 -8.29 4.50 -5.90
N LEU A 126 -8.03 5.20 -7.00
CA LEU A 126 -6.76 5.11 -7.71
C LEU A 126 -5.61 5.63 -6.83
N GLU A 127 -5.82 6.75 -6.12
CA GLU A 127 -4.86 7.29 -5.18
C GLU A 127 -4.58 6.31 -4.04
N ARG A 128 -5.62 5.69 -3.47
CA ARG A 128 -5.49 4.65 -2.43
C ARG A 128 -4.63 3.49 -2.90
N SER A 129 -4.89 2.99 -4.11
CA SER A 129 -4.13 1.91 -4.72
C SER A 129 -2.67 2.30 -4.97
N TYR A 130 -2.43 3.49 -5.51
CA TYR A 130 -1.09 4.04 -5.71
C TYR A 130 -0.32 4.16 -4.39
N ARG A 131 -0.94 4.73 -3.36
CA ARG A 131 -0.30 4.89 -2.04
C ARG A 131 0.02 3.54 -1.39
N ASN A 132 -0.83 2.55 -1.54
CA ASN A 132 -0.56 1.20 -1.03
C ASN A 132 0.74 0.63 -1.63
N VAL A 133 0.89 0.72 -2.96
CA VAL A 133 2.11 0.30 -3.66
C VAL A 133 3.31 1.16 -3.26
N ALA A 134 3.14 2.49 -3.18
CA ALA A 134 4.20 3.41 -2.76
C ALA A 134 4.69 3.09 -1.34
N HIS A 135 3.78 2.85 -0.39
CA HIS A 135 4.12 2.47 0.99
C HIS A 135 4.92 1.16 1.05
N PHE A 136 4.62 0.18 0.17
CA PHE A 136 5.45 -1.03 0.07
C PHE A 136 6.90 -0.67 -0.26
N PHE A 137 7.14 0.11 -1.31
CA PHE A 137 8.49 0.48 -1.73
C PHE A 137 9.22 1.38 -0.73
N LYS A 138 8.50 2.27 -0.05
CA LYS A 138 9.07 3.16 0.98
C LYS A 138 9.46 2.42 2.28
N ASN A 139 8.87 1.28 2.54
CA ASN A 139 9.15 0.45 3.71
C ASN A 139 10.03 -0.76 3.40
N SER A 140 10.28 -1.08 2.14
CA SER A 140 11.19 -2.13 1.69
C SER A 140 12.59 -1.59 1.39
N GLU A 141 13.57 -2.48 1.18
CA GLU A 141 14.83 -2.17 0.51
C GLU A 141 14.67 -2.53 -0.96
N SER A 142 14.19 -1.58 -1.75
CA SER A 142 13.78 -1.80 -3.13
C SER A 142 14.89 -2.32 -4.06
N ASP A 143 16.14 -1.98 -3.77
CA ASP A 143 17.35 -2.47 -4.46
C ASP A 143 17.63 -3.95 -4.24
N LYS A 144 17.08 -4.55 -3.18
CA LYS A 144 17.21 -5.97 -2.86
C LYS A 144 16.05 -6.83 -3.37
N ILE A 145 15.01 -6.21 -3.90
CA ILE A 145 13.85 -6.94 -4.43
C ILE A 145 14.25 -7.56 -5.77
N LYS A 146 14.16 -8.90 -5.87
CA LYS A 146 14.50 -9.62 -7.10
C LYS A 146 13.31 -9.79 -8.03
N ASN A 147 12.17 -10.21 -7.46
CA ASN A 147 10.96 -10.48 -8.22
C ASN A 147 9.77 -9.80 -7.54
N VAL A 148 9.08 -8.97 -8.29
CA VAL A 148 7.78 -8.38 -7.89
C VAL A 148 6.82 -8.53 -9.06
N SER A 149 5.69 -9.13 -8.80
CA SER A 149 4.58 -9.19 -9.75
C SER A 149 3.42 -8.37 -9.21
N PHE A 150 2.89 -7.48 -10.02
CA PHE A 150 1.69 -6.72 -9.72
C PHE A 150 0.56 -7.21 -10.60
N VAL A 151 -0.57 -7.51 -9.98
CA VAL A 151 -1.80 -7.85 -10.67
C VAL A 151 -2.80 -6.74 -10.37
N ASN A 152 -3.25 -6.06 -11.41
CA ASN A 152 -4.30 -5.04 -11.28
C ASN A 152 -5.66 -5.74 -11.31
N CYS A 153 -6.43 -5.58 -10.23
CA CYS A 153 -7.76 -6.16 -10.09
C CYS A 153 -8.61 -5.34 -9.13
N GLU A 154 -9.91 -5.53 -9.23
CA GLU A 154 -10.86 -5.05 -8.24
C GLU A 154 -10.93 -6.04 -7.07
N LEU A 155 -11.18 -5.51 -5.86
CA LEU A 155 -11.28 -6.34 -4.65
C LEU A 155 -12.37 -7.41 -4.78
N ASP A 156 -13.45 -7.12 -5.49
CA ASP A 156 -14.55 -8.06 -5.72
C ASP A 156 -14.13 -9.29 -6.54
N GLN A 157 -13.17 -9.15 -7.45
CA GLN A 157 -12.61 -10.29 -8.19
C GLN A 157 -11.84 -11.27 -7.28
N LEU A 158 -11.27 -10.75 -6.17
CA LEU A 158 -10.58 -11.57 -5.16
C LEU A 158 -11.55 -12.27 -4.21
N LYS A 159 -12.80 -11.82 -4.14
CA LYS A 159 -13.86 -12.34 -3.27
C LYS A 159 -14.82 -13.28 -3.98
N ASP A 160 -14.84 -13.28 -5.31
CA ASP A 160 -15.79 -14.01 -6.12
C ASP A 160 -15.51 -15.53 -6.08
N LEU A 161 -16.27 -16.25 -5.25
CA LEU A 161 -16.22 -17.71 -5.16
C LEU A 161 -17.15 -18.40 -6.16
N ASP A 162 -18.07 -17.67 -6.79
CA ASP A 162 -18.96 -18.21 -7.81
C ASP A 162 -18.25 -18.26 -9.17
N ASN A 163 -17.36 -17.28 -9.43
CA ASN A 163 -16.49 -17.27 -10.59
C ASN A 163 -15.02 -17.20 -10.18
N THR A 164 -14.45 -18.33 -9.80
CA THR A 164 -13.10 -18.44 -9.25
C THR A 164 -11.98 -18.28 -10.27
N ARG A 165 -12.26 -18.06 -11.55
CA ARG A 165 -11.24 -18.03 -12.62
C ARG A 165 -10.06 -17.11 -12.31
N PHE A 166 -10.34 -15.94 -11.72
CA PHE A 166 -9.29 -14.99 -11.37
C PHE A 166 -8.41 -15.53 -10.23
N ILE A 167 -9.04 -16.04 -9.17
CA ILE A 167 -8.36 -16.65 -8.02
C ILE A 167 -7.55 -17.87 -8.48
N ASP A 168 -8.13 -18.71 -9.32
CA ASP A 168 -7.48 -19.91 -9.83
C ASP A 168 -6.28 -19.59 -10.75
N ASN A 169 -6.34 -18.51 -11.54
CA ASN A 169 -5.20 -18.02 -12.33
C ASN A 169 -4.02 -17.60 -11.45
N ILE A 170 -4.28 -16.84 -10.36
CA ILE A 170 -3.23 -16.46 -9.41
C ILE A 170 -2.68 -17.69 -8.69
N SER A 171 -3.56 -18.60 -8.29
CA SER A 171 -3.18 -19.86 -7.66
C SER A 171 -2.27 -20.71 -8.56
N GLU A 172 -2.62 -20.80 -9.83
CA GLU A 172 -1.82 -21.55 -10.83
C GLU A 172 -0.46 -20.90 -11.07
N GLU A 173 -0.38 -19.58 -11.15
CA GLU A 173 0.88 -18.85 -11.24
C GLU A 173 1.81 -19.12 -10.04
N LEU A 174 1.27 -19.09 -8.82
CA LEU A 174 2.01 -19.43 -7.61
C LEU A 174 2.47 -20.88 -7.62
N LYS A 175 1.58 -21.80 -8.02
CA LYS A 175 1.87 -23.23 -8.10
C LYS A 175 2.94 -23.51 -9.15
N GLN A 176 2.84 -22.95 -10.35
CA GLN A 176 3.86 -23.10 -11.38
C GLN A 176 5.23 -22.58 -10.95
N ASN A 177 5.27 -21.52 -10.14
CA ASN A 177 6.54 -21.03 -9.57
C ASN A 177 7.07 -21.93 -8.46
N PHE A 178 6.23 -22.54 -7.65
CA PHE A 178 6.63 -23.45 -6.56
C PHE A 178 6.97 -24.86 -7.07
N ASP A 179 6.31 -25.33 -8.13
CA ASP A 179 6.52 -26.66 -8.75
C ASP A 179 7.70 -26.67 -9.74
N ARG A 180 8.69 -25.78 -9.53
CA ARG A 180 9.95 -25.77 -10.28
C ARG A 180 11.04 -26.51 -9.52
N LEU A 181 11.96 -27.11 -10.26
CA LEU A 181 13.16 -27.70 -9.66
C LEU A 181 14.07 -26.63 -9.04
N ASP A 182 14.14 -25.45 -9.65
CA ASP A 182 14.88 -24.28 -9.13
C ASP A 182 13.93 -23.30 -8.44
N LEU A 183 14.04 -23.24 -7.11
CA LEU A 183 13.17 -22.40 -6.25
C LEU A 183 13.79 -21.04 -5.89
N ARG A 184 14.94 -20.66 -6.47
CA ARG A 184 15.64 -19.41 -6.11
C ARG A 184 14.84 -18.13 -6.35
N ASN A 185 13.92 -18.19 -7.29
CA ASN A 185 13.06 -17.06 -7.66
C ASN A 185 11.61 -17.25 -7.19
N ASN A 186 11.35 -18.16 -6.27
CA ASN A 186 10.02 -18.39 -5.73
C ASN A 186 9.54 -17.22 -4.87
N TYR A 187 8.24 -16.94 -4.91
CA TYR A 187 7.61 -15.93 -4.07
C TYR A 187 7.62 -16.34 -2.61
N SER A 188 7.83 -15.37 -1.71
CA SER A 188 7.80 -15.57 -0.25
C SER A 188 6.67 -14.82 0.44
N ILE A 189 6.14 -13.79 -0.19
CA ILE A 189 5.08 -12.91 0.33
C ILE A 189 4.04 -12.71 -0.78
N MET A 190 2.78 -12.78 -0.40
CA MET A 190 1.62 -12.40 -1.23
C MET A 190 0.85 -11.32 -0.47
N VAL A 191 0.46 -10.24 -1.14
CA VAL A 191 -0.26 -9.13 -0.53
C VAL A 191 -1.58 -8.94 -1.25
N LEU A 192 -2.68 -9.03 -0.50
CA LEU A 192 -4.04 -8.77 -0.96
C LEU A 192 -4.60 -7.61 -0.15
N PRO A 193 -4.42 -6.35 -0.60
CA PRO A 193 -4.83 -5.18 0.16
C PRO A 193 -6.34 -5.07 0.27
N GLY A 194 -6.83 -4.79 1.48
CA GLY A 194 -8.24 -4.67 1.80
C GLY A 194 -8.86 -5.94 2.37
N TYR A 195 -10.12 -5.84 2.80
CA TYR A 195 -10.81 -6.94 3.47
C TYR A 195 -11.45 -7.90 2.47
N LEU A 196 -11.14 -9.17 2.60
CA LEU A 196 -11.63 -10.25 1.72
C LEU A 196 -13.08 -10.67 1.98
N GLY A 197 -13.78 -10.04 2.91
CA GLY A 197 -15.23 -10.09 3.10
C GLY A 197 -15.77 -11.28 3.88
N SER A 198 -15.22 -12.48 3.78
CA SER A 198 -15.76 -13.65 4.47
C SER A 198 -14.71 -14.71 4.81
N ASN A 199 -15.01 -15.53 5.82
CA ASN A 199 -14.13 -16.64 6.21
C ASN A 199 -13.86 -17.61 5.04
N LYS A 200 -14.86 -17.91 4.20
CA LYS A 200 -14.69 -18.83 3.06
C LYS A 200 -13.65 -18.32 2.05
N VAL A 201 -13.68 -17.02 1.77
CA VAL A 201 -12.72 -16.38 0.87
C VAL A 201 -11.32 -16.38 1.50
N VAL A 202 -11.22 -15.98 2.78
CA VAL A 202 -9.95 -15.99 3.52
C VAL A 202 -9.36 -17.41 3.57
N GLU A 203 -10.18 -18.44 3.78
CA GLU A 203 -9.72 -19.84 3.76
C GLU A 203 -9.24 -20.30 2.38
N LYS A 204 -9.90 -19.90 1.29
CA LYS A 204 -9.44 -20.22 -0.07
C LYS A 204 -8.03 -19.67 -0.28
N TRP A 205 -7.80 -18.38 0.02
CA TRP A 205 -6.52 -17.74 -0.10
C TRP A 205 -5.46 -18.28 0.88
N ALA A 206 -5.86 -18.59 2.10
CA ALA A 206 -4.98 -19.20 3.10
C ALA A 206 -4.45 -20.57 2.66
N LYS A 207 -5.30 -21.39 2.06
CA LYS A 207 -4.91 -22.69 1.49
C LYS A 207 -3.91 -22.51 0.35
N ILE A 208 -4.19 -21.60 -0.60
CA ILE A 208 -3.29 -21.27 -1.70
C ILE A 208 -1.92 -20.82 -1.15
N ALA A 209 -1.91 -19.92 -0.16
CA ALA A 209 -0.68 -19.42 0.46
C ALA A 209 0.11 -20.55 1.14
N HIS A 210 -0.57 -21.38 1.93
CA HIS A 210 0.05 -22.50 2.67
C HIS A 210 0.65 -23.56 1.76
N GLU A 211 -0.08 -23.98 0.72
CA GLU A 211 0.37 -24.98 -0.25
C GLU A 211 1.61 -24.52 -1.00
N ASN A 212 1.72 -23.24 -1.33
CA ASN A 212 2.84 -22.65 -2.06
C ASN A 212 3.94 -22.08 -1.13
N LYS A 213 3.84 -22.27 0.18
CA LYS A 213 4.82 -21.77 1.17
C LYS A 213 5.04 -20.25 1.06
N VAL A 214 3.95 -19.50 0.93
CA VAL A 214 3.94 -18.03 0.82
C VAL A 214 3.21 -17.46 2.03
N MET A 215 3.69 -16.34 2.58
CA MET A 215 2.99 -15.61 3.63
C MET A 215 2.01 -14.64 2.99
N LEU A 216 0.72 -14.80 3.26
CA LEU A 216 -0.33 -13.89 2.85
C LEU A 216 -0.46 -12.73 3.84
N LEU A 217 -0.39 -11.51 3.34
CA LEU A 217 -0.74 -10.29 4.08
C LEU A 217 -2.04 -9.72 3.50
N THR A 218 -3.01 -9.50 4.36
CA THR A 218 -4.31 -8.88 4.00
C THR A 218 -4.79 -8.03 5.17
N ASP A 219 -5.89 -7.35 4.99
CA ASP A 219 -6.41 -6.41 5.98
C ASP A 219 -7.81 -6.81 6.42
N PHE A 220 -8.14 -6.48 7.66
CA PHE A 220 -9.50 -6.52 8.15
C PHE A 220 -10.26 -5.28 7.69
N GLU A 221 -11.55 -5.27 7.89
CA GLU A 221 -12.46 -4.23 7.45
C GLU A 221 -12.06 -2.85 7.99
N HIS A 222 -12.32 -1.81 7.20
CA HIS A 222 -12.12 -0.42 7.61
C HIS A 222 -13.27 -0.02 8.52
N LEU A 223 -12.97 0.09 9.81
CA LEU A 223 -13.93 0.39 10.88
C LEU A 223 -13.48 1.63 11.65
N ASP A 224 -14.38 2.20 12.44
CA ASP A 224 -14.17 3.50 13.08
C ASP A 224 -13.63 3.40 14.53
N ALA A 225 -13.79 2.26 15.18
CA ALA A 225 -13.39 2.06 16.57
C ALA A 225 -12.87 0.64 16.85
N SER A 226 -12.14 0.50 17.97
CA SER A 226 -11.61 -0.79 18.43
C SER A 226 -12.70 -1.79 18.78
N ASP A 227 -13.79 -1.33 19.35
CA ASP A 227 -14.92 -2.20 19.75
C ASP A 227 -15.61 -2.77 18.52
N ASP A 228 -15.78 -1.97 17.47
CA ASP A 228 -16.33 -2.43 16.19
C ASP A 228 -15.44 -3.51 15.56
N VAL A 229 -14.11 -3.34 15.63
CA VAL A 229 -13.16 -4.34 15.14
C VAL A 229 -13.31 -5.66 15.89
N MET A 230 -13.43 -5.62 17.23
CA MET A 230 -13.58 -6.83 18.04
C MET A 230 -14.90 -7.52 17.75
N GLU A 231 -16.02 -6.80 17.73
CA GLU A 231 -17.34 -7.35 17.47
C GLU A 231 -17.43 -7.98 16.07
N MET A 232 -17.04 -7.23 15.04
CA MET A 232 -17.12 -7.70 13.66
C MET A 232 -16.17 -8.87 13.40
N PHE A 233 -14.99 -8.91 14.04
CA PHE A 233 -14.06 -10.02 13.88
C PHE A 233 -14.57 -11.31 14.51
N GLU A 234 -15.19 -11.23 15.69
CA GLU A 234 -15.84 -12.39 16.33
C GLU A 234 -16.97 -12.94 15.46
N LEU A 235 -17.81 -12.07 14.91
CA LEU A 235 -18.88 -12.46 13.99
C LEU A 235 -18.36 -13.11 12.70
N ALA A 236 -17.26 -12.59 12.15
CA ALA A 236 -16.65 -13.10 10.94
C ALA A 236 -15.99 -14.47 11.10
N ASN A 237 -15.62 -14.86 12.33
CA ASN A 237 -15.01 -16.14 12.70
C ASN A 237 -13.84 -16.55 11.79
N LEU A 238 -12.87 -15.64 11.63
CA LEU A 238 -11.77 -15.79 10.67
C LEU A 238 -10.62 -16.67 11.16
N THR A 239 -10.50 -16.90 12.46
CA THR A 239 -9.46 -17.75 13.06
C THR A 239 -9.91 -19.21 13.17
N SER A 240 -8.97 -20.13 13.05
CA SER A 240 -9.20 -21.56 13.32
C SER A 240 -7.92 -22.28 13.72
N GLY A 241 -8.04 -23.52 14.22
CA GLY A 241 -6.91 -24.42 14.47
C GLY A 241 -6.35 -25.09 13.20
N ASP A 242 -6.83 -24.75 12.02
CA ASP A 242 -6.34 -25.28 10.75
C ASP A 242 -4.96 -24.73 10.39
N LYS A 243 -4.02 -25.61 10.06
CA LYS A 243 -2.62 -25.22 9.81
C LYS A 243 -2.45 -24.19 8.70
N PHE A 244 -3.30 -24.19 7.69
CA PHE A 244 -3.20 -23.21 6.58
C PHE A 244 -3.43 -21.76 7.05
N LYS A 245 -4.14 -21.53 8.15
CA LYS A 245 -4.32 -20.19 8.75
C LYS A 245 -3.01 -19.60 9.29
N SER A 246 -2.00 -20.41 9.53
CA SER A 246 -0.67 -19.95 9.97
C SER A 246 0.08 -19.14 8.90
N ASN A 247 -0.29 -19.27 7.63
CA ASN A 247 0.29 -18.51 6.54
C ASN A 247 -0.45 -17.19 6.25
N VAL A 248 -1.31 -16.72 7.17
CA VAL A 248 -2.07 -15.47 7.00
C VAL A 248 -1.75 -14.50 8.13
N MET A 249 -1.30 -13.30 7.75
CA MET A 249 -1.21 -12.12 8.60
C MET A 249 -2.34 -11.17 8.19
N MET A 250 -3.22 -10.84 9.12
CA MET A 250 -4.31 -9.90 8.87
C MET A 250 -4.12 -8.66 9.74
N THR A 251 -4.01 -7.50 9.09
CA THR A 251 -3.86 -6.23 9.80
C THR A 251 -5.23 -5.61 10.10
N CYS A 252 -5.27 -4.71 11.07
CA CYS A 252 -6.44 -3.87 11.34
C CYS A 252 -6.01 -2.46 11.74
N ASN A 253 -6.96 -1.54 11.79
CA ASN A 253 -6.76 -0.11 12.02
C ASN A 253 -5.99 0.54 10.84
N TRP A 254 -6.74 0.99 9.84
CA TRP A 254 -6.18 1.47 8.57
C TRP A 254 -5.30 2.71 8.75
N LEU A 255 -4.33 2.86 7.86
CA LEU A 255 -3.35 3.94 7.87
C LEU A 255 -3.94 5.21 7.24
N VAL A 256 -3.60 6.35 7.80
CA VAL A 256 -3.81 7.64 7.14
C VAL A 256 -2.73 7.79 6.07
N GLY A 257 -3.12 7.67 4.82
CA GLY A 257 -2.24 7.88 3.67
C GLY A 257 -2.01 9.36 3.36
N ARG A 258 -3.01 10.21 3.60
CA ARG A 258 -2.95 11.66 3.66
C ARG A 258 -4.15 12.24 4.40
N GLY A 259 -3.99 13.43 4.95
CA GLY A 259 -5.08 14.21 5.47
C GLY A 259 -6.08 14.61 4.37
N ARG A 260 -7.30 14.91 4.77
CA ARG A 260 -8.34 15.44 3.90
C ARG A 260 -7.98 16.83 3.40
N PHE A 261 -8.50 17.20 2.26
CA PHE A 261 -8.41 18.56 1.71
C PHE A 261 -9.61 19.38 2.21
N ASP A 262 -9.44 20.07 3.33
CA ASP A 262 -10.51 20.92 3.92
C ASP A 262 -10.99 21.99 2.92
N GLU A 263 -10.10 22.53 2.09
CA GLU A 263 -10.41 23.54 1.05
C GLU A 263 -11.35 23.01 -0.04
N LEU A 264 -11.39 21.69 -0.24
CA LEU A 264 -12.24 21.02 -1.21
C LEU A 264 -13.48 20.36 -0.56
N ASN A 265 -13.68 20.58 0.74
CA ASN A 265 -14.74 19.97 1.54
C ASN A 265 -14.72 18.43 1.50
N GLU A 266 -13.53 17.83 1.52
CA GLU A 266 -13.37 16.38 1.65
C GLU A 266 -13.83 15.97 3.06
N GLU A 267 -14.70 14.97 3.17
CA GLU A 267 -15.34 14.60 4.44
C GLU A 267 -14.36 13.93 5.42
N GLU A 268 -13.46 13.09 4.90
CA GLU A 268 -12.52 12.30 5.71
C GLU A 268 -11.14 12.19 5.07
N ASP A 269 -10.16 11.82 5.90
CA ASP A 269 -8.81 11.48 5.45
C ASP A 269 -8.82 10.35 4.42
N LEU A 270 -7.76 10.25 3.63
CA LEU A 270 -7.59 9.12 2.74
C LEU A 270 -6.96 7.94 3.51
N TYR A 271 -7.77 6.95 3.82
CA TYR A 271 -7.30 5.73 4.48
C TYR A 271 -6.80 4.70 3.48
N VAL A 272 -5.66 4.05 3.85
CA VAL A 272 -4.97 3.06 3.01
C VAL A 272 -4.82 1.75 3.81
N PRO A 273 -5.05 0.58 3.19
CA PRO A 273 -4.84 -0.69 3.84
C PRO A 273 -3.41 -0.86 4.34
N PRO A 274 -3.16 -1.31 5.59
CA PRO A 274 -1.82 -1.45 6.14
C PRO A 274 -0.96 -2.54 5.51
N SER A 275 -1.56 -3.55 4.89
CA SER A 275 -0.86 -4.74 4.38
C SER A 275 0.29 -4.42 3.43
N GLY A 276 0.15 -3.41 2.55
CA GLY A 276 1.20 -3.01 1.63
C GLY A 276 2.43 -2.44 2.35
N ALA A 277 2.23 -1.50 3.26
CA ALA A 277 3.31 -0.91 4.07
C ALA A 277 4.00 -1.97 4.94
N LEU A 278 3.19 -2.80 5.61
CA LEU A 278 3.70 -3.89 6.46
C LEU A 278 4.47 -4.94 5.64
N ALA A 279 4.00 -5.29 4.45
CA ALA A 279 4.71 -6.22 3.56
C ALA A 279 6.10 -5.72 3.18
N GLY A 280 6.23 -4.42 2.86
CA GLY A 280 7.53 -3.81 2.62
C GLY A 280 8.46 -3.93 3.83
N LYS A 281 7.93 -3.67 5.02
CA LYS A 281 8.69 -3.79 6.27
C LYS A 281 9.05 -5.24 6.60
N VAL A 282 8.12 -6.17 6.41
CA VAL A 282 8.34 -7.62 6.58
C VAL A 282 9.40 -8.13 5.61
N TYR A 283 9.41 -7.63 4.38
CA TYR A 283 10.44 -7.98 3.39
C TYR A 283 11.83 -7.50 3.81
N LYS A 284 11.94 -6.28 4.32
CA LYS A 284 13.20 -5.67 4.76
C LYS A 284 13.78 -6.32 6.03
N THR A 285 12.92 -6.70 6.96
CA THR A 285 13.30 -7.20 8.29
C THR A 285 13.80 -8.64 8.20
N LEU A 286 14.82 -9.00 8.99
CA LEU A 286 15.30 -10.37 9.09
C LEU A 286 14.12 -11.32 9.37
N MET A 287 14.07 -12.45 8.67
CA MET A 287 12.90 -13.34 8.65
C MET A 287 12.53 -13.90 10.04
N SER A 288 13.50 -14.14 10.90
CA SER A 288 13.29 -14.57 12.28
C SER A 288 12.86 -13.44 13.23
N GLN A 289 13.04 -12.17 12.80
CA GLN A 289 12.67 -11.02 13.59
C GLN A 289 11.22 -10.62 13.29
N VAL A 290 10.41 -10.53 14.33
CA VAL A 290 9.05 -10.03 14.22
C VAL A 290 9.06 -8.54 13.86
N THR A 291 8.28 -8.18 12.86
CA THR A 291 8.12 -6.81 12.35
C THR A 291 7.05 -6.09 13.19
N ALA A 292 7.35 -5.89 14.47
CA ALA A 292 6.45 -5.24 15.41
C ALA A 292 7.23 -4.34 16.38
N GLY A 293 6.51 -3.39 17.00
CA GLY A 293 7.06 -2.44 17.96
C GLY A 293 7.95 -1.36 17.32
N LYS A 294 8.41 -0.41 18.16
CA LYS A 294 9.11 0.80 17.69
C LYS A 294 10.32 0.53 16.82
N LYS A 295 11.13 -0.47 17.15
CA LYS A 295 12.39 -0.74 16.45
C LYS A 295 12.18 -1.39 15.08
N PHE A 296 11.33 -2.39 14.99
CA PHE A 296 11.19 -3.23 13.79
C PHE A 296 9.85 -3.06 13.06
N GLY A 297 8.81 -2.57 13.75
CA GLY A 297 7.46 -2.40 13.19
C GLY A 297 7.14 -1.00 12.69
N SER A 298 8.00 0.01 12.95
CA SER A 298 7.74 1.40 12.54
C SER A 298 7.70 1.56 11.03
N LEU A 299 6.65 2.21 10.52
CA LEU A 299 6.44 2.49 9.11
C LEU A 299 6.94 3.88 8.74
N ASN A 300 7.34 4.06 7.49
CA ASN A 300 7.75 5.31 6.90
C ASN A 300 6.65 5.86 5.99
N GLU A 301 6.58 7.20 5.89
CA GLU A 301 5.64 7.92 5.02
C GLU A 301 4.16 7.57 5.26
N VAL A 302 3.80 7.42 6.55
CA VAL A 302 2.44 7.21 7.02
C VAL A 302 2.13 8.29 8.05
N ASP A 303 1.04 9.02 7.87
CA ASP A 303 0.69 10.18 8.68
C ASP A 303 0.01 9.82 10.00
N GLY A 304 -0.66 8.67 10.08
CA GLY A 304 -1.37 8.23 11.27
C GLY A 304 -2.10 6.90 11.07
N VAL A 305 -3.00 6.63 12.00
CA VAL A 305 -3.94 5.50 11.96
C VAL A 305 -5.36 6.03 12.12
N LYS A 306 -6.36 5.23 11.78
CA LYS A 306 -7.77 5.64 11.83
C LYS A 306 -8.21 6.04 13.25
N PHE A 307 -7.81 5.24 14.25
CA PHE A 307 -8.13 5.48 15.65
C PHE A 307 -6.97 5.07 16.58
N ASP A 308 -6.89 5.72 17.73
CA ASP A 308 -5.89 5.39 18.75
C ASP A 308 -6.33 4.17 19.57
N LEU A 309 -5.37 3.30 19.89
CA LEU A 309 -5.59 2.06 20.63
C LEU A 309 -4.94 2.13 22.01
N LYS A 310 -5.70 1.77 23.04
CA LYS A 310 -5.18 1.55 24.38
C LYS A 310 -4.48 0.20 24.47
N LYS A 311 -3.60 0.05 25.46
CA LYS A 311 -2.83 -1.19 25.67
C LYS A 311 -3.72 -2.43 25.82
N SER A 312 -4.85 -2.30 26.55
CA SER A 312 -5.82 -3.39 26.72
C SER A 312 -6.51 -3.79 25.42
N GLU A 313 -6.85 -2.80 24.59
CA GLU A 313 -7.48 -3.02 23.28
C GLU A 313 -6.51 -3.71 22.33
N ILE A 314 -5.24 -3.25 22.28
CA ILE A 314 -4.16 -3.89 21.53
C ILE A 314 -4.02 -5.37 21.93
N ALA A 315 -4.01 -5.65 23.25
CA ALA A 315 -3.89 -7.02 23.75
C ALA A 315 -5.09 -7.90 23.36
N ASN A 316 -6.31 -7.37 23.38
CA ASN A 316 -7.51 -8.08 22.97
C ASN A 316 -7.51 -8.38 21.47
N ILE A 317 -7.25 -7.38 20.63
CA ILE A 317 -7.15 -7.52 19.17
C ILE A 317 -6.07 -8.54 18.80
N GLU A 318 -4.93 -8.52 19.47
CA GLU A 318 -3.87 -9.48 19.22
C GLU A 318 -4.24 -10.91 19.66
N LYS A 319 -4.97 -11.10 20.77
CA LYS A 319 -5.50 -12.42 21.16
C LYS A 319 -6.41 -13.03 20.10
N MET A 320 -7.12 -12.20 19.36
CA MET A 320 -7.98 -12.61 18.24
C MET A 320 -7.18 -13.05 17.00
N GLY A 321 -5.87 -12.78 16.92
CA GLY A 321 -5.00 -13.16 15.79
C GLY A 321 -4.75 -12.04 14.79
N LEU A 322 -5.19 -10.81 15.08
CA LEU A 322 -4.96 -9.64 14.25
C LEU A 322 -3.62 -8.95 14.56
N VAL A 323 -3.14 -8.17 13.58
CA VAL A 323 -1.97 -7.32 13.70
C VAL A 323 -2.43 -5.85 13.72
N PRO A 324 -2.66 -5.26 14.90
CA PRO A 324 -3.09 -3.88 15.00
C PRO A 324 -1.98 -2.91 14.59
N MET A 325 -2.37 -1.85 13.89
CA MET A 325 -1.53 -0.69 13.63
C MET A 325 -1.77 0.33 14.73
N VAL A 326 -0.69 0.84 15.31
CA VAL A 326 -0.75 1.79 16.44
C VAL A 326 0.10 3.02 16.13
N ASN A 327 -0.31 4.18 16.66
CA ASN A 327 0.45 5.42 16.57
C ASN A 327 1.00 5.76 17.95
N GLU A 328 2.21 5.28 18.24
CA GLU A 328 2.84 5.44 19.54
C GLU A 328 4.30 5.88 19.41
N TYR A 329 4.79 6.60 20.40
CA TYR A 329 6.16 7.14 20.43
C TYR A 329 6.51 8.00 19.19
N GLY A 330 5.51 8.68 18.61
CA GLY A 330 5.66 9.50 17.40
C GLY A 330 5.91 8.70 16.13
N LYS A 331 5.47 7.44 16.10
CA LYS A 331 5.59 6.55 14.94
C LYS A 331 4.36 5.66 14.80
N VAL A 332 3.93 5.49 13.56
CA VAL A 332 2.97 4.44 13.21
C VAL A 332 3.73 3.12 13.10
N MET A 333 3.22 2.07 13.73
CA MET A 333 3.88 0.76 13.74
C MET A 333 2.89 -0.39 13.87
N ALA A 334 3.29 -1.57 13.37
CA ALA A 334 2.60 -2.81 13.69
C ALA A 334 2.94 -3.26 15.12
N PHE A 335 1.97 -3.87 15.82
CA PHE A 335 2.16 -4.26 17.22
C PHE A 335 1.64 -5.67 17.52
N SER A 336 1.96 -6.67 16.69
CA SER A 336 1.65 -8.09 16.92
C SER A 336 2.59 -9.00 16.13
N ALA A 337 2.73 -10.24 16.61
CA ALA A 337 3.45 -11.33 15.95
C ALA A 337 2.51 -12.39 15.37
N LYS A 338 1.21 -12.20 15.45
CA LYS A 338 0.20 -13.23 15.25
C LYS A 338 -0.11 -13.54 13.78
N THR A 339 -0.57 -14.77 13.60
CA THR A 339 -1.25 -15.26 12.40
C THR A 339 -2.72 -15.52 12.73
N LEU A 340 -3.55 -15.85 11.73
CA LEU A 340 -4.94 -16.24 11.96
C LEU A 340 -5.10 -17.68 12.52
N PHE A 341 -4.01 -18.37 12.78
CA PHE A 341 -4.02 -19.68 13.44
C PHE A 341 -4.22 -19.51 14.95
N ASN A 342 -5.26 -20.10 15.53
CA ASN A 342 -5.58 -20.01 16.96
C ASN A 342 -5.53 -21.34 17.72
N GLY A 343 -4.94 -22.40 17.14
CA GLY A 343 -4.65 -23.66 17.85
C GLY A 343 -3.48 -23.53 18.82
N ASP A 344 -3.21 -24.58 19.62
CA ASP A 344 -2.25 -24.56 20.74
C ASP A 344 -0.77 -24.46 20.34
N ASN A 345 -0.45 -24.47 19.05
CA ASN A 345 0.94 -24.39 18.59
C ASN A 345 1.42 -22.94 18.45
N LEU A 346 2.20 -22.46 19.42
CA LEU A 346 2.76 -21.11 19.43
C LEU A 346 3.62 -20.80 18.18
N GLY A 347 4.32 -21.79 17.60
CA GLY A 347 5.10 -21.62 16.38
C GLY A 347 4.23 -21.25 15.18
N LEU A 348 3.06 -21.89 15.04
CA LEU A 348 2.10 -21.60 13.98
C LEU A 348 1.33 -20.28 14.22
N GLN A 349 1.22 -19.85 15.48
CA GLN A 349 0.66 -18.55 15.83
C GLN A 349 1.61 -17.38 15.52
N THR A 350 2.91 -17.65 15.27
CA THR A 350 3.94 -16.62 15.13
C THR A 350 4.46 -16.58 13.69
N TYR A 351 4.12 -15.53 12.94
CA TYR A 351 4.44 -15.48 11.51
C TYR A 351 5.93 -15.54 11.19
N SER A 352 6.82 -15.01 12.04
CA SER A 352 8.25 -15.11 11.82
C SER A 352 8.76 -16.56 11.87
N VAL A 353 8.19 -17.37 12.76
CA VAL A 353 8.50 -18.81 12.85
C VAL A 353 8.03 -19.51 11.57
N VAL A 354 6.79 -19.31 11.16
CA VAL A 354 6.24 -19.92 9.93
C VAL A 354 7.10 -19.55 8.71
N ARG A 355 7.47 -18.28 8.56
CA ARG A 355 8.32 -17.82 7.45
C ARG A 355 9.69 -18.48 7.44
N VAL A 356 10.32 -18.64 8.59
CA VAL A 356 11.61 -19.33 8.70
C VAL A 356 11.50 -20.79 8.28
N PHE A 357 10.48 -21.50 8.74
CA PHE A 357 10.24 -22.89 8.37
C PHE A 357 9.95 -23.05 6.88
N ASP A 358 9.12 -22.20 6.30
CA ASP A 358 8.82 -22.20 4.86
C ASP A 358 10.08 -21.91 4.02
N TYR A 359 10.91 -20.95 4.45
CA TYR A 359 12.18 -20.63 3.79
C TYR A 359 13.17 -21.80 3.82
N VAL A 360 13.41 -22.37 5.01
CA VAL A 360 14.34 -23.51 5.15
C VAL A 360 13.87 -24.70 4.33
N THR A 361 12.56 -24.97 4.34
CA THR A 361 11.98 -26.03 3.51
C THR A 361 12.26 -25.81 2.03
N LYS A 362 12.02 -24.60 1.50
CA LYS A 362 12.30 -24.28 0.08
C LYS A 362 13.77 -24.41 -0.28
N VAL A 363 14.69 -23.93 0.58
CA VAL A 363 16.13 -24.02 0.32
C VAL A 363 16.59 -25.46 0.30
N ILE A 364 16.12 -26.28 1.23
CA ILE A 364 16.47 -27.71 1.26
C ILE A 364 15.88 -28.45 0.06
N MET A 365 14.63 -28.16 -0.31
CA MET A 365 14.01 -28.72 -1.52
C MET A 365 14.81 -28.36 -2.77
N ASP A 366 15.16 -27.08 -2.96
CA ASP A 366 15.96 -26.62 -4.10
C ASP A 366 17.35 -27.32 -4.15
N PHE A 367 17.99 -27.48 -3.00
CA PHE A 367 19.24 -28.21 -2.89
C PHE A 367 19.09 -29.69 -3.28
N LEU A 368 18.09 -30.37 -2.72
CA LEU A 368 17.85 -31.80 -2.98
C LEU A 368 17.39 -32.05 -4.44
N ASN A 369 16.62 -31.17 -5.03
CA ASN A 369 16.26 -31.27 -6.45
C ASN A 369 17.47 -31.27 -7.37
N ARG A 370 18.52 -30.50 -7.06
CA ARG A 370 19.77 -30.48 -7.84
C ARG A 370 20.60 -31.75 -7.70
N ARG A 371 20.40 -32.51 -6.63
CA ARG A 371 21.09 -33.76 -6.30
C ARG A 371 20.24 -35.00 -6.57
N ALA A 372 19.08 -34.82 -7.19
CA ALA A 372 18.19 -35.91 -7.57
C ALA A 372 18.90 -36.89 -8.55
N PHE A 373 18.54 -38.14 -8.50
CA PHE A 373 19.11 -39.24 -9.29
C PHE A 373 20.56 -39.64 -8.97
N GLU A 374 21.21 -39.04 -7.97
CA GLU A 374 22.49 -39.55 -7.48
C GLU A 374 22.29 -40.89 -6.76
N ASN A 375 23.21 -41.82 -6.97
CA ASN A 375 23.18 -43.10 -6.24
C ASN A 375 23.34 -42.87 -4.73
N PHE A 376 22.36 -43.24 -3.93
CA PHE A 376 22.36 -43.04 -2.49
C PHE A 376 23.20 -44.10 -1.79
N ASN A 377 24.52 -43.90 -1.78
CA ASN A 377 25.53 -44.71 -1.07
C ASN A 377 26.07 -43.97 0.16
N ALA A 378 26.95 -44.60 0.91
CA ALA A 378 27.49 -44.04 2.14
C ALA A 378 28.25 -42.71 1.91
N ASN A 379 28.92 -42.52 0.78
CA ASN A 379 29.66 -41.31 0.46
C ASN A 379 28.72 -40.19 0.08
N THR A 380 27.73 -40.47 -0.80
CA THR A 380 26.68 -39.51 -1.19
C THR A 380 25.86 -39.06 0.02
N ARG A 381 25.47 -40.02 0.89
CA ARG A 381 24.76 -39.70 2.15
C ARG A 381 25.58 -38.76 3.04
N LYS A 382 26.90 -39.04 3.22
CA LYS A 382 27.79 -38.20 4.02
C LYS A 382 27.95 -36.80 3.41
N ASP A 383 28.12 -36.72 2.11
CA ASP A 383 28.26 -35.43 1.41
C ASP A 383 26.97 -34.58 1.52
N LEU A 384 25.83 -35.16 1.20
CA LEU A 384 24.53 -34.48 1.35
C LEU A 384 24.29 -33.99 2.78
N MET A 385 24.53 -34.87 3.78
CA MET A 385 24.43 -34.53 5.19
C MET A 385 25.35 -33.36 5.55
N SER A 386 26.60 -33.39 5.12
CA SER A 386 27.57 -32.32 5.39
C SER A 386 27.12 -30.98 4.82
N GLN A 387 26.55 -30.96 3.60
CA GLN A 387 26.08 -29.74 2.97
C GLN A 387 24.81 -29.19 3.65
N ILE A 388 23.87 -30.06 4.05
CA ILE A 388 22.68 -29.68 4.83
C ILE A 388 23.09 -29.10 6.18
N VAL A 389 24.00 -29.77 6.91
CA VAL A 389 24.53 -29.28 8.20
C VAL A 389 25.20 -27.92 8.00
N LYS A 390 26.07 -27.77 7.00
CA LYS A 390 26.73 -26.48 6.69
C LYS A 390 25.75 -25.36 6.42
N PHE A 391 24.67 -25.64 5.72
CA PHE A 391 23.61 -24.65 5.51
C PHE A 391 22.90 -24.28 6.81
N LEU A 392 22.48 -25.29 7.61
CA LEU A 392 21.79 -25.05 8.88
C LEU A 392 22.69 -24.34 9.89
N ASP A 393 23.99 -24.71 10.01
CA ASP A 393 24.96 -23.97 10.82
C ASP A 393 25.11 -22.51 10.37
N GLY A 394 25.07 -22.28 9.08
CA GLY A 394 25.11 -20.94 8.50
C GLY A 394 23.97 -20.04 8.97
N ILE A 395 22.78 -20.56 9.26
CA ILE A 395 21.60 -19.86 9.70
C ILE A 395 21.31 -19.98 11.21
N THR A 396 22.15 -20.66 11.96
CA THR A 396 22.03 -20.89 13.42
C THR A 396 22.91 -19.92 14.21
N GLY A 397 22.38 -19.36 15.27
CA GLY A 397 23.10 -18.52 16.23
C GLY A 397 22.49 -17.12 16.43
N PRO A 398 23.10 -16.28 17.27
CA PRO A 398 22.64 -14.93 17.53
C PRO A 398 22.46 -14.11 16.26
N ASP A 399 21.36 -13.35 16.16
CA ASP A 399 21.01 -12.52 15.02
C ASP A 399 20.88 -13.28 13.68
N LYS A 400 20.65 -14.60 13.75
CA LYS A 400 20.36 -15.46 12.59
C LYS A 400 18.90 -15.95 12.60
N LEU A 401 18.61 -17.01 11.83
CA LEU A 401 17.23 -17.47 11.63
C LEU A 401 16.72 -18.40 12.73
N ILE A 402 17.60 -19.24 13.29
CA ILE A 402 17.24 -20.23 14.32
C ILE A 402 18.25 -20.23 15.47
N GLU A 403 17.81 -20.68 16.65
CA GLU A 403 18.65 -20.83 17.81
C GLU A 403 19.53 -22.09 17.70
N ASP A 404 18.92 -23.22 17.28
CA ASP A 404 19.54 -24.53 17.22
C ASP A 404 18.79 -25.45 16.25
N PHE A 405 19.43 -26.54 15.84
CA PHE A 405 18.83 -27.60 15.03
C PHE A 405 19.38 -28.99 15.36
N THR A 406 18.60 -30.01 15.01
CA THR A 406 19.02 -31.41 15.08
C THR A 406 18.45 -32.19 13.92
N ILE A 407 19.27 -32.92 13.18
CA ILE A 407 18.81 -33.83 12.13
C ILE A 407 18.49 -35.17 12.81
N ARG A 408 17.21 -35.50 12.90
CA ARG A 408 16.73 -36.72 13.58
C ARG A 408 16.85 -37.96 12.70
N ARG A 409 16.63 -37.76 11.38
CA ARG A 409 16.60 -38.86 10.41
C ARG A 409 17.16 -38.41 9.08
N PHE A 410 18.04 -39.17 8.46
CA PHE A 410 18.44 -39.01 7.07
C PHE A 410 18.82 -40.38 6.52
N GLU A 411 17.83 -41.09 5.98
CA GLU A 411 17.99 -42.48 5.56
C GLU A 411 17.06 -42.82 4.40
N GLN A 412 17.43 -43.87 3.68
CA GLN A 412 16.65 -44.45 2.59
C GLN A 412 15.46 -45.22 3.16
N ASP A 413 14.31 -45.13 2.51
CA ASP A 413 13.13 -45.94 2.86
C ASP A 413 13.46 -47.44 2.72
N PRO A 414 13.12 -48.28 3.71
CA PRO A 414 13.44 -49.70 3.67
C PRO A 414 12.71 -50.44 2.55
N VAL A 415 11.52 -49.99 2.16
CA VAL A 415 10.67 -50.61 1.13
C VAL A 415 10.86 -49.95 -0.22
N GLN A 416 10.70 -48.64 -0.25
CA GLN A 416 10.78 -47.83 -1.47
C GLN A 416 12.18 -47.20 -1.59
N LYS A 417 13.10 -47.91 -2.27
CA LYS A 417 14.53 -47.55 -2.33
C LYS A 417 14.89 -46.25 -3.01
N ASP A 418 13.98 -45.66 -3.79
CA ASP A 418 14.12 -44.34 -4.43
C ASP A 418 13.64 -43.19 -3.52
N LYS A 419 13.10 -43.50 -2.34
CA LYS A 419 12.63 -42.52 -1.35
C LYS A 419 13.63 -42.35 -0.21
N ILE A 420 13.91 -41.08 0.14
CA ILE A 420 14.80 -40.70 1.24
C ILE A 420 14.03 -39.88 2.25
N HIS A 421 14.15 -40.23 3.52
CA HIS A 421 13.55 -39.48 4.63
C HIS A 421 14.58 -38.54 5.24
N LEU A 422 14.19 -37.29 5.39
CA LEU A 422 14.94 -36.23 6.06
C LEU A 422 14.06 -35.55 7.10
N ASP A 423 14.35 -35.77 8.38
CA ASP A 423 13.63 -35.18 9.50
C ASP A 423 14.56 -34.23 10.26
N ILE A 424 14.21 -32.93 10.21
CA ILE A 424 14.97 -31.87 10.87
C ILE A 424 14.12 -31.28 11.97
N HIS A 425 14.68 -31.21 13.17
CA HIS A 425 14.13 -30.46 14.28
C HIS A 425 14.87 -29.13 14.38
N MET A 426 14.13 -28.01 14.38
CA MET A 426 14.66 -26.65 14.49
C MET A 426 14.08 -25.96 15.70
N LYS A 427 14.89 -25.20 16.41
CA LYS A 427 14.49 -24.33 17.52
C LYS A 427 14.46 -22.89 17.01
N PRO A 428 13.26 -22.30 16.74
CA PRO A 428 13.13 -20.94 16.24
C PRO A 428 13.27 -19.92 17.36
N TYR A 429 13.56 -18.67 17.00
CA TYR A 429 13.43 -17.52 17.89
C TYR A 429 11.98 -17.13 18.09
N PHE A 430 11.64 -16.77 19.32
CA PHE A 430 10.36 -16.14 19.66
C PHE A 430 10.59 -14.71 20.13
N PRO A 431 9.68 -13.76 19.80
CA PRO A 431 9.81 -12.40 20.28
C PRO A 431 9.57 -12.31 21.79
N ALA A 432 10.40 -11.54 22.48
CA ALA A 432 10.13 -11.13 23.85
C ALA A 432 9.03 -10.06 23.81
N LYS A 433 7.82 -10.43 24.23
CA LYS A 433 6.63 -9.58 24.14
C LYS A 433 6.23 -9.05 25.52
N ASN A 434 6.17 -9.91 26.52
CA ASN A 434 5.70 -9.58 27.86
C ASN A 434 6.87 -9.55 28.84
N PHE A 435 6.97 -8.48 29.59
CA PHE A 435 7.98 -8.32 30.64
C PHE A 435 7.30 -8.38 32.01
N MET A 436 7.74 -9.31 32.85
CA MET A 436 7.35 -9.38 34.25
C MET A 436 8.46 -8.72 35.06
N ILE A 437 8.11 -7.66 35.79
CA ILE A 437 9.04 -6.92 36.63
C ILE A 437 8.66 -7.17 38.08
N LYS A 438 9.58 -7.74 38.86
CA LYS A 438 9.47 -7.83 40.31
C LYS A 438 10.55 -6.94 40.92
N MET A 439 10.15 -6.02 41.77
CA MET A 439 11.05 -5.14 42.47
C MET A 439 10.89 -5.41 43.96
N GLU A 440 12.00 -5.58 44.63
CA GLU A 440 12.06 -5.78 46.06
C GLU A 440 12.88 -4.64 46.68
N GLY A 441 12.42 -4.09 47.80
CA GLY A 441 13.10 -3.03 48.53
C GLY A 441 13.44 -3.47 49.94
N GLN A 442 14.57 -2.94 50.47
CA GLN A 442 15.07 -3.25 51.82
C GLN A 442 15.50 -1.97 52.54
N LYS A 443 15.10 -1.83 53.80
CA LYS A 443 15.42 -0.67 54.65
C LYS A 443 16.67 -0.90 55.51
N GLY A 444 17.33 -2.02 55.40
CA GLY A 444 18.50 -2.39 56.21
C GLY A 444 18.94 -3.81 55.83
N ASP A 445 19.81 -4.42 56.65
CA ASP A 445 20.33 -5.78 56.38
C ASP A 445 19.36 -6.90 56.81
N ASP A 446 18.18 -6.61 57.36
CA ASP A 446 17.30 -7.57 58.04
C ASP A 446 16.23 -8.22 57.14
N GLY A 447 16.36 -8.20 55.85
CA GLY A 447 15.44 -8.85 54.90
C GLY A 447 14.64 -7.87 54.03
N THR A 448 13.67 -8.40 53.27
CA THR A 448 12.85 -7.61 52.32
C THR A 448 11.74 -6.86 53.10
N ASP A 449 11.77 -5.53 53.05
CA ASP A 449 10.75 -4.69 53.70
C ASP A 449 9.47 -4.53 52.87
N TRP A 450 9.61 -4.55 51.53
CA TRP A 450 8.48 -4.49 50.61
C TRP A 450 8.85 -5.12 49.26
N ASP A 451 7.83 -5.63 48.58
CA ASP A 451 7.93 -6.08 47.18
C ASP A 451 6.80 -5.50 46.34
N THR A 452 7.04 -5.38 45.05
CA THR A 452 6.03 -5.01 44.09
C THR A 452 6.28 -5.77 42.80
N SER A 453 5.21 -6.29 42.22
CA SER A 453 5.28 -6.99 40.93
C SER A 453 4.40 -6.30 39.91
N TYR A 454 4.90 -6.16 38.67
CA TYR A 454 4.19 -5.63 37.52
C TYR A 454 4.28 -6.61 36.38
N ASN A 455 3.13 -6.97 35.83
CA ASN A 455 3.06 -7.79 34.64
C ASN A 455 2.55 -6.91 33.49
N GLN A 456 3.34 -6.81 32.44
CA GLN A 456 2.94 -6.14 31.22
C GLN A 456 2.11 -7.15 30.38
N GLN A 457 0.79 -7.04 30.51
CA GLN A 457 -0.14 -7.80 29.67
C GLN A 457 -0.31 -7.14 28.32
#